data_9f071af47c7a3b7367afd22fd7c23e23
#
_entry.id   9f071af47c7a3b7367afd22fd7c23e23
#
_cell.length_a   1.000
_cell.length_b   1.000
_cell.length_c   1.000
_cell.angle_alpha   90.00
_cell.angle_beta   90.00
_cell.angle_gamma   90.00
#
_symmetry.space_group_name_H-M   'P 1'
#
loop_
_entity.id
_entity.type
_entity.pdbx_description
1 polymer ?
#
loop_
_entity_poly.entity_id
_entity_poly.type
_entity_poly.pdbx_seq_one_letter_code
_entity_poly.pdbx_strand_id
1 'polypeptide(L)'
;MKSLGKYLLADDMRAAMVALGCSLLAFILPIGFVTILILGLVTLQKGYRAGLVVLSFVLLPAIALLITRNFVFFYWFDLLLIQCGLMFIFALILRYTAFWQWVLETAAAIGILTVGVVHLIFPHVRQIWTELINNYLQANGFSLTFHLGTDRSVAFIQHLAAIATGGCAFFVLFGMIVLMILARWWQTTLFSPGRLRLEFNGIRISQVSAGLLIIATIALIWQPSWLVDIYPMLLFPFMVGGLSILHQLVMNRREIALVVIMVYIALLLLTFFTVIALAIVGFIDSFYDFRKRYALITERI
;
A
#
# COMPACT_ATOMS: atom_id res chain seq x y z
N MET A 1 -2.62 24.37 3.35
CA MET A 1 -1.72 23.25 3.68
C MET A 1 -0.37 23.70 4.27
N LYS A 2 0.29 24.73 3.74
CA LYS A 2 1.58 25.21 4.29
C LYS A 2 1.48 25.73 5.72
N SER A 3 0.48 26.55 6.06
CA SER A 3 0.25 27.07 7.42
C SER A 3 -0.05 25.95 8.42
N LEU A 4 -0.92 25.02 8.05
CA LEU A 4 -1.27 23.87 8.88
C LEU A 4 -0.05 22.97 9.15
N GLY A 5 0.76 22.64 8.13
CA GLY A 5 1.96 21.84 8.31
C GLY A 5 2.97 22.51 9.25
N LYS A 6 3.18 23.82 9.12
CA LYS A 6 4.05 24.59 10.05
C LYS A 6 3.50 24.58 11.47
N TYR A 7 2.17 24.73 11.64
CA TYR A 7 1.51 24.69 12.95
C TYR A 7 1.71 23.32 13.64
N LEU A 8 1.50 22.21 12.91
CA LEU A 8 1.68 20.86 13.45
C LEU A 8 3.15 20.57 13.79
N LEU A 9 4.07 21.06 12.98
CA LEU A 9 5.51 20.85 13.21
C LEU A 9 6.12 21.81 14.25
N ALA A 10 5.41 22.83 14.69
CA ALA A 10 5.91 23.75 15.70
C ALA A 10 6.08 23.08 17.07
N ASP A 11 5.15 22.17 17.44
CA ASP A 11 5.15 21.47 18.72
C ASP A 11 4.59 20.06 18.56
N ASP A 12 5.24 19.06 19.21
CA ASP A 12 4.86 17.66 19.12
C ASP A 12 3.49 17.40 19.77
N MET A 13 3.21 18.11 20.88
CA MET A 13 1.93 18.02 21.58
C MET A 13 0.77 18.56 20.73
N ARG A 14 1.00 19.62 19.97
CA ARG A 14 -0.04 20.14 19.03
C ARG A 14 -0.35 19.12 17.95
N ALA A 15 0.67 18.50 17.36
CA ALA A 15 0.46 17.45 16.38
C ALA A 15 -0.30 16.25 16.98
N ALA A 16 0.06 15.84 18.20
CA ALA A 16 -0.57 14.74 18.91
C ALA A 16 -2.04 15.02 19.24
N MET A 17 -2.36 16.23 19.71
CA MET A 17 -3.73 16.65 20.00
C MET A 17 -4.61 16.68 18.76
N VAL A 18 -4.08 17.23 17.63
CA VAL A 18 -4.82 17.24 16.37
C VAL A 18 -5.02 15.83 15.84
N ALA A 19 -3.99 14.97 15.92
CA ALA A 19 -4.10 13.58 15.51
C ALA A 19 -5.14 12.82 16.36
N LEU A 20 -5.15 13.03 17.68
CA LEU A 20 -6.16 12.49 18.58
C LEU A 20 -7.58 12.97 18.18
N GLY A 21 -7.75 14.25 17.94
CA GLY A 21 -9.04 14.80 17.49
C GLY A 21 -9.52 14.15 16.17
N CYS A 22 -8.62 14.03 15.20
CA CYS A 22 -8.94 13.35 13.94
C CYS A 22 -9.24 11.85 14.13
N SER A 23 -8.54 11.16 15.04
CA SER A 23 -8.81 9.74 15.32
C SER A 23 -10.15 9.54 16.01
N LEU A 24 -10.56 10.43 16.92
CA LEU A 24 -11.89 10.41 17.53
C LEU A 24 -12.99 10.71 16.50
N LEU A 25 -12.78 11.69 15.64
CA LEU A 25 -13.73 12.00 14.57
C LEU A 25 -13.83 10.89 13.52
N ALA A 26 -12.83 10.01 13.42
CA ALA A 26 -12.85 8.87 12.50
C ALA A 26 -13.96 7.85 12.82
N PHE A 27 -14.52 7.87 14.04
CA PHE A 27 -15.70 7.07 14.38
C PHE A 27 -16.98 7.53 13.69
N ILE A 28 -17.04 8.80 13.30
CA ILE A 28 -18.25 9.42 12.72
C ILE A 28 -18.01 9.73 11.23
N LEU A 29 -16.80 10.17 10.90
CA LEU A 29 -16.43 10.63 9.56
C LEU A 29 -15.25 9.82 9.01
N PRO A 30 -15.17 9.55 7.71
CA PRO A 30 -14.08 8.78 7.10
C PRO A 30 -12.78 9.62 6.99
N ILE A 31 -12.36 10.28 8.07
CA ILE A 31 -11.18 11.17 8.11
C ILE A 31 -9.97 10.55 8.82
N GLY A 32 -10.01 9.26 9.15
CA GLY A 32 -8.91 8.54 9.80
C GLY A 32 -7.58 8.65 9.04
N PHE A 33 -7.64 8.77 7.70
CA PHE A 33 -6.45 8.99 6.87
C PHE A 33 -5.68 10.28 7.22
N VAL A 34 -6.34 11.31 7.75
CA VAL A 34 -5.68 12.56 8.19
C VAL A 34 -4.77 12.29 9.39
N THR A 35 -5.21 11.44 10.34
CA THR A 35 -4.38 11.00 11.46
C THR A 35 -3.10 10.32 10.97
N ILE A 36 -3.23 9.42 9.99
CA ILE A 36 -2.10 8.71 9.38
C ILE A 36 -1.14 9.68 8.70
N LEU A 37 -1.66 10.68 7.96
CA LEU A 37 -0.85 11.71 7.31
C LEU A 37 -0.10 12.59 8.31
N ILE A 38 -0.73 13.00 9.41
CA ILE A 38 -0.09 13.80 10.48
C ILE A 38 1.05 12.98 11.11
N LEU A 39 0.79 11.72 11.45
CA LEU A 39 1.81 10.82 11.99
C LEU A 39 2.99 10.66 11.02
N GLY A 40 2.71 10.41 9.74
CA GLY A 40 3.73 10.31 8.70
C GLY A 40 4.57 11.58 8.57
N LEU A 41 3.92 12.76 8.49
CA LEU A 41 4.59 14.06 8.39
C LEU A 41 5.52 14.33 9.58
N VAL A 42 5.03 14.11 10.81
CA VAL A 42 5.79 14.34 12.04
C VAL A 42 6.97 13.38 12.13
N THR A 43 6.75 12.10 11.86
CA THR A 43 7.80 11.07 11.89
C THR A 43 8.87 11.34 10.84
N LEU A 44 8.50 11.67 9.62
CA LEU A 44 9.43 12.04 8.55
C LEU A 44 10.27 13.26 8.90
N GLN A 45 9.68 14.29 9.52
CA GLN A 45 10.36 15.56 9.77
C GLN A 45 11.16 15.53 11.07
N LYS A 46 10.59 15.03 12.17
CA LYS A 46 11.18 15.10 13.51
C LYS A 46 11.81 13.79 13.98
N GLY A 47 11.38 12.65 13.39
CA GLY A 47 11.92 11.33 13.70
C GLY A 47 11.08 10.53 14.70
N TYR A 48 11.68 9.45 15.24
CA TYR A 48 10.95 8.45 16.00
C TYR A 48 10.34 8.97 17.30
N ARG A 49 11.04 9.86 18.04
CA ARG A 49 10.54 10.38 19.32
C ARG A 49 9.24 11.16 19.15
N ALA A 50 9.21 12.11 18.23
CA ALA A 50 8.01 12.88 17.95
C ALA A 50 6.89 12.00 17.36
N GLY A 51 7.24 11.05 16.47
CA GLY A 51 6.28 10.09 15.94
C GLY A 51 5.66 9.21 17.02
N LEU A 52 6.45 8.74 18.02
CA LEU A 52 5.94 7.98 19.15
C LEU A 52 4.98 8.80 20.02
N VAL A 53 5.25 10.09 20.23
CA VAL A 53 4.32 10.97 20.97
C VAL A 53 2.98 11.05 20.24
N VAL A 54 2.97 11.26 18.93
CA VAL A 54 1.72 11.27 18.15
C VAL A 54 1.02 9.91 18.19
N LEU A 55 1.76 8.82 18.02
CA LEU A 55 1.22 7.47 18.05
C LEU A 55 0.61 7.12 19.40
N SER A 56 1.25 7.50 20.53
CA SER A 56 0.73 7.26 21.87
C SER A 56 -0.63 7.94 22.10
N PHE A 57 -0.82 9.15 21.58
CA PHE A 57 -2.11 9.85 21.67
C PHE A 57 -3.18 9.16 20.81
N VAL A 58 -2.84 8.68 19.62
CA VAL A 58 -3.76 7.92 18.77
C VAL A 58 -4.17 6.58 19.41
N LEU A 59 -3.32 5.99 20.26
CA LEU A 59 -3.64 4.77 21.01
C LEU A 59 -4.65 5.00 22.15
N LEU A 60 -4.79 6.21 22.69
CA LEU A 60 -5.68 6.49 23.83
C LEU A 60 -7.14 6.08 23.59
N PRO A 61 -7.80 6.38 22.46
CA PRO A 61 -9.16 5.91 22.21
C PRO A 61 -9.27 4.38 22.19
N ALA A 62 -8.29 3.68 21.64
CA ALA A 62 -8.27 2.22 21.64
C ALA A 62 -8.19 1.63 23.06
N ILE A 63 -7.33 2.21 23.90
CA ILE A 63 -7.20 1.81 25.30
C ILE A 63 -8.53 2.06 26.03
N ALA A 64 -9.17 3.21 25.80
CA ALA A 64 -10.47 3.51 26.38
C ALA A 64 -11.56 2.51 25.95
N LEU A 65 -11.59 2.12 24.66
CA LEU A 65 -12.53 1.12 24.16
C LEU A 65 -12.28 -0.27 24.75
N LEU A 66 -11.03 -0.66 24.97
CA LEU A 66 -10.69 -1.93 25.63
C LEU A 66 -11.13 -1.93 27.09
N ILE A 67 -10.90 -0.83 27.83
CA ILE A 67 -11.30 -0.71 29.24
C ILE A 67 -12.84 -0.76 29.37
N THR A 68 -13.56 -0.10 28.48
CA THR A 68 -15.03 -0.08 28.48
C THR A 68 -15.64 -1.36 27.89
N ARG A 69 -14.81 -2.30 27.43
CA ARG A 69 -15.21 -3.55 26.75
C ARG A 69 -16.14 -3.33 25.55
N ASN A 70 -15.99 -2.20 24.88
CA ASN A 70 -16.79 -1.88 23.70
C ASN A 70 -16.12 -2.43 22.44
N PHE A 71 -16.18 -3.77 22.27
CA PHE A 71 -15.50 -4.48 21.18
C PHE A 71 -16.03 -4.12 19.79
N VAL A 72 -17.29 -3.72 19.66
CA VAL A 72 -17.87 -3.37 18.35
C VAL A 72 -17.12 -2.17 17.75
N PHE A 73 -16.94 -1.09 18.53
CA PHE A 73 -16.19 0.07 18.07
C PHE A 73 -14.70 -0.20 17.99
N PHE A 74 -14.16 -1.10 18.79
CA PHE A 74 -12.76 -1.49 18.75
C PHE A 74 -12.39 -2.11 17.40
N TYR A 75 -13.22 -3.01 16.83
CA TYR A 75 -12.97 -3.62 15.51
C TYR A 75 -12.95 -2.62 14.36
N TRP A 76 -13.68 -1.53 14.46
CA TRP A 76 -13.62 -0.44 13.46
C TRP A 76 -12.36 0.42 13.59
N PHE A 77 -11.77 0.46 14.77
CA PHE A 77 -10.63 1.31 15.08
C PHE A 77 -9.29 0.60 14.94
N ASP A 78 -9.25 -0.74 15.04
CA ASP A 78 -8.04 -1.56 14.96
C ASP A 78 -7.34 -1.39 13.61
N LEU A 79 -8.09 -1.32 12.50
CA LEU A 79 -7.53 -1.06 11.18
C LEU A 79 -6.76 0.27 11.14
N LEU A 80 -7.32 1.34 11.73
CA LEU A 80 -6.64 2.63 11.82
C LEU A 80 -5.34 2.52 12.62
N LEU A 81 -5.35 1.76 13.73
CA LEU A 81 -4.15 1.56 14.54
C LEU A 81 -3.05 0.80 13.78
N ILE A 82 -3.42 -0.27 13.07
CA ILE A 82 -2.50 -1.04 12.23
C ILE A 82 -1.91 -0.11 11.15
N GLN A 83 -2.73 0.69 10.50
CA GLN A 83 -2.28 1.66 9.50
C GLN A 83 -1.35 2.73 10.10
N CYS A 84 -1.62 3.23 11.30
CA CYS A 84 -0.73 4.15 12.00
C CYS A 84 0.62 3.49 12.33
N GLY A 85 0.63 2.24 12.80
CA GLY A 85 1.85 1.47 13.03
C GLY A 85 2.66 1.28 11.74
N LEU A 86 2.02 0.91 10.64
CA LEU A 86 2.65 0.78 9.33
C LEU A 86 3.23 2.11 8.85
N MET A 87 2.46 3.20 8.95
CA MET A 87 2.92 4.53 8.58
C MET A 87 4.15 4.94 9.38
N PHE A 88 4.16 4.69 10.68
CA PHE A 88 5.30 4.99 11.54
C PHE A 88 6.55 4.25 11.08
N ILE A 89 6.45 2.94 10.83
CA ILE A 89 7.56 2.11 10.34
C ILE A 89 8.06 2.61 8.98
N PHE A 90 7.17 2.82 8.01
CA PHE A 90 7.53 3.27 6.67
C PHE A 90 8.17 4.66 6.67
N ALA A 91 7.65 5.57 7.50
CA ALA A 91 8.22 6.91 7.65
C ALA A 91 9.62 6.88 8.26
N LEU A 92 9.88 6.00 9.22
CA LEU A 92 11.22 5.81 9.78
C LEU A 92 12.18 5.24 8.74
N ILE A 93 11.78 4.19 8.02
CA ILE A 93 12.61 3.59 6.97
C ILE A 93 12.97 4.66 5.94
N LEU A 94 11.99 5.40 5.40
CA LEU A 94 12.26 6.44 4.42
C LEU A 94 13.11 7.58 4.97
N ARG A 95 12.94 7.95 6.23
CA ARG A 95 13.75 8.98 6.89
C ARG A 95 15.22 8.60 7.00
N TYR A 96 15.52 7.36 7.41
CA TYR A 96 16.88 6.92 7.68
C TYR A 96 17.62 6.42 6.43
N THR A 97 16.90 5.79 5.50
CA THR A 97 17.52 5.23 4.29
C THR A 97 17.50 6.22 3.12
N ALA A 98 16.52 7.13 3.09
CA ALA A 98 16.19 8.02 1.96
C ALA A 98 15.83 7.27 0.65
N PHE A 99 15.62 5.94 0.68
CA PHE A 99 15.31 5.12 -0.48
C PHE A 99 13.92 4.48 -0.35
N TRP A 100 13.06 4.74 -1.33
CA TRP A 100 11.72 4.15 -1.44
C TRP A 100 11.75 2.63 -1.63
N GLN A 101 12.83 2.10 -2.21
CA GLN A 101 13.03 0.67 -2.36
C GLN A 101 12.81 -0.09 -1.04
N TRP A 102 13.48 0.36 0.03
CA TRP A 102 13.36 -0.28 1.35
C TRP A 102 11.95 -0.23 1.92
N VAL A 103 11.23 0.88 1.69
CA VAL A 103 9.84 1.00 2.12
C VAL A 103 8.97 -0.03 1.41
N LEU A 104 9.11 -0.17 0.09
CA LEU A 104 8.31 -1.07 -0.73
C LEU A 104 8.61 -2.55 -0.43
N GLU A 105 9.88 -2.90 -0.31
CA GLU A 105 10.30 -4.26 0.02
C GLU A 105 9.87 -4.66 1.44
N THR A 106 9.97 -3.73 2.41
CA THR A 106 9.44 -3.95 3.76
C THR A 106 7.91 -4.09 3.77
N ALA A 107 7.21 -3.26 2.99
CA ALA A 107 5.75 -3.39 2.85
C ALA A 107 5.36 -4.76 2.31
N ALA A 108 6.05 -5.25 1.26
CA ALA A 108 5.83 -6.59 0.72
C ALA A 108 6.12 -7.69 1.76
N ALA A 109 7.24 -7.57 2.49
CA ALA A 109 7.59 -8.54 3.54
C ALA A 109 6.54 -8.58 4.67
N ILE A 110 6.06 -7.42 5.12
CA ILE A 110 4.98 -7.34 6.12
C ILE A 110 3.69 -7.97 5.56
N GLY A 111 3.35 -7.69 4.30
CA GLY A 111 2.18 -8.29 3.65
C GLY A 111 2.26 -9.82 3.59
N ILE A 112 3.40 -10.35 3.16
CA ILE A 112 3.67 -11.81 3.12
C ILE A 112 3.54 -12.42 4.51
N LEU A 113 4.14 -11.78 5.51
CA LEU A 113 4.05 -12.21 6.92
C LEU A 113 2.59 -12.22 7.40
N THR A 114 1.85 -11.14 7.11
CA THR A 114 0.43 -11.02 7.52
C THR A 114 -0.41 -12.13 6.90
N VAL A 115 -0.29 -12.37 5.60
CA VAL A 115 -1.01 -13.46 4.92
C VAL A 115 -0.61 -14.81 5.51
N GLY A 116 0.70 -15.05 5.73
CA GLY A 116 1.20 -16.27 6.35
C GLY A 116 0.62 -16.50 7.76
N VAL A 117 0.59 -15.47 8.59
CA VAL A 117 0.00 -15.53 9.94
C VAL A 117 -1.50 -15.82 9.88
N VAL A 118 -2.24 -15.19 8.95
CA VAL A 118 -3.67 -15.46 8.76
C VAL A 118 -3.91 -16.93 8.39
N HIS A 119 -3.11 -17.50 7.49
CA HIS A 119 -3.23 -18.91 7.12
C HIS A 119 -2.86 -19.88 8.27
N LEU A 120 -1.93 -19.47 9.16
CA LEU A 120 -1.56 -20.25 10.34
C LEU A 120 -2.66 -20.24 11.41
N ILE A 121 -3.26 -19.07 11.65
CA ILE A 121 -4.33 -18.91 12.67
C ILE A 121 -5.66 -19.48 12.15
N PHE A 122 -5.96 -19.30 10.87
CA PHE A 122 -7.19 -19.74 10.22
C PHE A 122 -6.90 -20.72 9.07
N PRO A 123 -6.66 -22.03 9.37
CA PRO A 123 -6.36 -23.03 8.34
C PRO A 123 -7.44 -23.15 7.26
N HIS A 124 -8.70 -22.78 7.60
CA HIS A 124 -9.85 -22.82 6.71
C HIS A 124 -10.24 -21.44 6.16
N VAL A 125 -9.30 -20.47 6.12
CA VAL A 125 -9.56 -19.09 5.67
C VAL A 125 -10.22 -19.03 4.29
N ARG A 126 -9.88 -19.93 3.38
CA ARG A 126 -10.50 -20.03 2.04
C ARG A 126 -12.00 -20.33 2.11
N GLN A 127 -12.43 -21.20 3.03
CA GLN A 127 -13.84 -21.49 3.24
C GLN A 127 -14.57 -20.27 3.80
N ILE A 128 -13.96 -19.58 4.77
CA ILE A 128 -14.50 -18.34 5.34
C ILE A 128 -14.71 -17.29 4.24
N TRP A 129 -13.75 -17.10 3.36
CA TRP A 129 -13.89 -16.19 2.22
C TRP A 129 -14.98 -16.63 1.25
N THR A 130 -15.08 -17.93 0.95
CA THR A 130 -16.12 -18.47 0.07
C THR A 130 -17.52 -18.18 0.62
N GLU A 131 -17.71 -18.38 1.93
CA GLU A 131 -18.97 -18.08 2.61
C GLU A 131 -19.29 -16.57 2.62
N LEU A 132 -18.29 -15.73 2.93
CA LEU A 132 -18.45 -14.28 2.92
C LEU A 132 -18.83 -13.76 1.53
N ILE A 133 -18.18 -14.23 0.47
CA ILE A 133 -18.49 -13.83 -0.90
C ILE A 133 -19.91 -14.28 -1.28
N ASN A 134 -20.28 -15.53 -0.98
CA ASN A 134 -21.62 -16.03 -1.27
C ASN A 134 -22.70 -15.23 -0.53
N ASN A 135 -22.51 -14.98 0.77
CA ASN A 135 -23.44 -14.19 1.57
C ASN A 135 -23.59 -12.76 1.03
N TYR A 136 -22.49 -12.14 0.63
CA TYR A 136 -22.51 -10.80 0.03
C TYR A 136 -23.28 -10.77 -1.30
N LEU A 137 -23.05 -11.75 -2.17
CA LEU A 137 -23.74 -11.85 -3.46
C LEU A 137 -25.24 -12.08 -3.27
N GLN A 138 -25.61 -12.96 -2.34
CA GLN A 138 -27.03 -13.24 -2.02
C GLN A 138 -27.73 -12.02 -1.43
N ALA A 139 -27.08 -11.34 -0.48
CA ALA A 139 -27.65 -10.15 0.18
C ALA A 139 -27.91 -9.00 -0.80
N ASN A 140 -27.11 -8.89 -1.87
CA ASN A 140 -27.26 -7.86 -2.91
C ASN A 140 -28.05 -8.32 -4.14
N GLY A 141 -28.66 -9.51 -4.11
CA GLY A 141 -29.47 -10.04 -5.22
C GLY A 141 -28.64 -10.38 -6.47
N PHE A 142 -27.32 -10.52 -6.34
CA PHE A 142 -26.42 -10.87 -7.44
C PHE A 142 -26.44 -12.39 -7.65
N SER A 143 -26.97 -12.84 -8.79
CA SER A 143 -26.92 -14.24 -9.20
C SER A 143 -25.88 -14.44 -10.28
N LEU A 144 -24.66 -14.87 -9.90
CA LEU A 144 -23.62 -15.23 -10.85
C LEU A 144 -24.02 -16.44 -11.72
N THR A 145 -24.88 -17.31 -11.21
CA THR A 145 -25.40 -18.47 -11.93
C THR A 145 -26.19 -18.10 -13.17
N PHE A 146 -26.87 -16.96 -13.16
CA PHE A 146 -27.61 -16.43 -14.31
C PHE A 146 -26.68 -16.02 -15.45
N HIS A 147 -25.48 -15.51 -15.13
CA HIS A 147 -24.53 -15.01 -16.12
C HIS A 147 -23.48 -16.03 -16.57
N LEU A 148 -23.07 -16.95 -15.70
CA LEU A 148 -21.94 -17.84 -15.92
C LEU A 148 -22.28 -19.35 -15.94
N GLY A 149 -23.52 -19.71 -15.48
CA GLY A 149 -23.88 -21.10 -15.18
C GLY A 149 -23.31 -21.56 -13.82
N THR A 150 -23.86 -22.66 -13.28
CA THR A 150 -23.55 -23.14 -11.92
C THR A 150 -22.07 -23.48 -11.73
N ASP A 151 -21.49 -24.29 -12.61
CA ASP A 151 -20.11 -24.80 -12.43
C ASP A 151 -19.06 -23.67 -12.53
N ARG A 152 -19.24 -22.74 -13.48
CA ARG A 152 -18.35 -21.61 -13.67
C ARG A 152 -18.45 -20.60 -12.52
N SER A 153 -19.64 -20.38 -11.98
CA SER A 153 -19.83 -19.47 -10.85
C SER A 153 -19.15 -20.01 -9.58
N VAL A 154 -19.25 -21.31 -9.32
CA VAL A 154 -18.57 -21.94 -8.18
C VAL A 154 -17.05 -21.86 -8.34
N ALA A 155 -16.52 -22.19 -9.52
CA ALA A 155 -15.10 -22.07 -9.79
C ALA A 155 -14.60 -20.64 -9.64
N PHE A 156 -15.32 -19.65 -10.13
CA PHE A 156 -14.99 -18.23 -10.00
C PHE A 156 -14.90 -17.79 -8.53
N ILE A 157 -15.92 -18.15 -7.71
CA ILE A 157 -15.92 -17.83 -6.27
C ILE A 157 -14.74 -18.49 -5.55
N GLN A 158 -14.43 -19.75 -5.89
CA GLN A 158 -13.27 -20.45 -5.32
C GLN A 158 -11.95 -19.78 -5.68
N HIS A 159 -11.78 -19.29 -6.91
CA HIS A 159 -10.60 -18.52 -7.31
C HIS A 159 -10.49 -17.19 -6.60
N LEU A 160 -11.60 -16.45 -6.46
CA LEU A 160 -11.62 -15.22 -5.67
C LEU A 160 -11.26 -15.46 -4.20
N ALA A 161 -11.83 -16.50 -3.59
CA ALA A 161 -11.54 -16.87 -2.21
C ALA A 161 -10.07 -17.27 -2.01
N ALA A 162 -9.42 -17.84 -3.03
CA ALA A 162 -8.03 -18.26 -2.97
C ALA A 162 -7.02 -17.10 -2.92
N ILE A 163 -7.40 -15.92 -3.41
CA ILE A 163 -6.55 -14.71 -3.44
C ILE A 163 -7.07 -13.60 -2.53
N ALA A 164 -8.12 -13.86 -1.75
CA ALA A 164 -8.84 -12.81 -1.04
C ALA A 164 -8.02 -12.20 0.09
N THR A 165 -7.32 -13.00 0.89
CA THR A 165 -6.49 -12.48 1.99
C THR A 165 -5.35 -11.62 1.47
N GLY A 166 -4.62 -12.12 0.47
CA GLY A 166 -3.55 -11.37 -0.19
C GLY A 166 -4.06 -10.15 -0.94
N GLY A 167 -5.22 -10.25 -1.59
CA GLY A 167 -5.88 -9.12 -2.22
C GLY A 167 -6.21 -8.00 -1.22
N CYS A 168 -6.80 -8.33 -0.08
CA CYS A 168 -7.07 -7.37 0.99
C CYS A 168 -5.79 -6.74 1.53
N ALA A 169 -4.75 -7.54 1.81
CA ALA A 169 -3.46 -7.05 2.24
C ALA A 169 -2.83 -6.11 1.20
N PHE A 170 -2.91 -6.47 -0.10
CA PHE A 170 -2.46 -5.62 -1.20
C PHE A 170 -3.14 -4.25 -1.20
N PHE A 171 -4.46 -4.19 -1.09
CA PHE A 171 -5.18 -2.91 -1.09
C PHE A 171 -4.86 -2.06 0.13
N VAL A 172 -4.71 -2.66 1.30
CA VAL A 172 -4.28 -1.94 2.52
C VAL A 172 -2.89 -1.35 2.32
N LEU A 173 -1.92 -2.15 1.89
CA LEU A 173 -0.54 -1.69 1.67
C LEU A 173 -0.45 -0.66 0.54
N PHE A 174 -1.19 -0.85 -0.56
CA PHE A 174 -1.28 0.14 -1.63
C PHE A 174 -1.79 1.48 -1.11
N GLY A 175 -2.88 1.47 -0.33
CA GLY A 175 -3.41 2.66 0.33
C GLY A 175 -2.37 3.31 1.25
N MET A 176 -1.61 2.51 2.01
CA MET A 176 -0.55 3.00 2.88
C MET A 176 0.60 3.66 2.11
N ILE A 177 1.02 3.11 0.98
CA ILE A 177 2.06 3.72 0.13
C ILE A 177 1.54 5.03 -0.49
N VAL A 178 0.28 5.10 -0.92
CA VAL A 178 -0.34 6.36 -1.38
C VAL A 178 -0.33 7.41 -0.27
N LEU A 179 -0.74 7.07 0.95
CA LEU A 179 -0.70 7.97 2.10
C LEU A 179 0.73 8.38 2.46
N MET A 180 1.69 7.48 2.34
CA MET A 180 3.11 7.78 2.55
C MET A 180 3.66 8.75 1.49
N ILE A 181 3.27 8.60 0.22
CA ILE A 181 3.61 9.55 -0.85
C ILE A 181 3.00 10.93 -0.53
N LEU A 182 1.75 10.99 -0.07
CA LEU A 182 1.08 12.24 0.31
C LEU A 182 1.76 12.90 1.53
N ALA A 183 2.14 12.14 2.55
CA ALA A 183 2.87 12.65 3.71
C ALA A 183 4.25 13.20 3.30
N ARG A 184 4.97 12.49 2.42
CA ARG A 184 6.25 12.93 1.86
C ARG A 184 6.09 14.15 0.97
N TRP A 185 5.06 14.20 0.13
CA TRP A 185 4.72 15.36 -0.68
C TRP A 185 4.45 16.58 0.19
N TRP A 186 3.69 16.43 1.28
CA TRP A 186 3.43 17.51 2.22
C TRP A 186 4.72 18.00 2.87
N GLN A 187 5.58 17.08 3.34
CA GLN A 187 6.89 17.42 3.89
C GLN A 187 7.77 18.17 2.88
N THR A 188 7.89 17.65 1.66
CA THR A 188 8.76 18.25 0.64
C THR A 188 8.23 19.60 0.18
N THR A 189 6.93 19.81 0.13
CA THR A 189 6.32 21.12 -0.19
C THR A 189 6.67 22.18 0.85
N LEU A 190 6.92 21.79 2.11
CA LEU A 190 7.29 22.70 3.19
C LEU A 190 8.78 23.03 3.19
N PHE A 191 9.65 22.06 2.95
CA PHE A 191 11.08 22.16 3.22
C PHE A 191 11.98 22.01 2.00
N SER A 192 11.58 21.26 0.99
CA SER A 192 12.40 20.95 -0.19
C SER A 192 11.54 20.67 -1.44
N PRO A 193 10.93 21.74 -2.03
CA PRO A 193 10.04 21.59 -3.18
C PRO A 193 10.70 20.85 -4.35
N GLY A 194 9.97 19.91 -4.96
CA GLY A 194 10.45 19.13 -6.10
C GLY A 194 11.22 17.83 -5.75
N ARG A 195 11.67 17.66 -4.51
CA ARG A 195 12.48 16.50 -4.10
C ARG A 195 11.71 15.18 -4.24
N LEU A 196 10.43 15.13 -3.90
CA LEU A 196 9.61 13.93 -4.05
C LEU A 196 9.64 13.39 -5.49
N ARG A 197 9.58 14.28 -6.48
CA ARG A 197 9.60 13.89 -7.89
C ARG A 197 10.90 13.18 -8.26
N LEU A 198 12.03 13.66 -7.75
CA LEU A 198 13.33 13.04 -7.98
C LEU A 198 13.41 11.69 -7.29
N GLU A 199 12.95 11.61 -6.03
CA GLU A 199 12.92 10.37 -5.25
C GLU A 199 12.03 9.31 -5.92
N PHE A 200 10.82 9.69 -6.36
CA PHE A 200 9.88 8.77 -6.99
C PHE A 200 10.41 8.23 -8.32
N ASN A 201 11.02 9.08 -9.14
CA ASN A 201 11.61 8.65 -10.40
C ASN A 201 12.85 7.77 -10.22
N GLY A 202 13.44 7.74 -9.03
CA GLY A 202 14.58 6.90 -8.67
C GLY A 202 14.24 5.50 -8.14
N ILE A 203 12.94 5.16 -8.01
CA ILE A 203 12.52 3.89 -7.40
C ILE A 203 12.91 2.71 -8.29
N ARG A 204 13.81 1.87 -7.80
CA ARG A 204 14.24 0.63 -8.45
C ARG A 204 14.23 -0.50 -7.41
N ILE A 205 13.65 -1.63 -7.75
CA ILE A 205 13.54 -2.78 -6.85
C ILE A 205 14.81 -3.63 -6.93
N SER A 206 15.18 -4.28 -5.81
CA SER A 206 16.40 -5.09 -5.74
C SER A 206 16.32 -6.33 -6.62
N GLN A 207 17.49 -6.79 -7.05
CA GLN A 207 17.63 -8.07 -7.75
C GLN A 207 17.31 -9.26 -6.84
N VAL A 208 17.46 -9.11 -5.52
CA VAL A 208 17.07 -10.12 -4.53
C VAL A 208 15.56 -10.34 -4.55
N SER A 209 14.79 -9.25 -4.48
CA SER A 209 13.33 -9.31 -4.59
C SER A 209 12.87 -9.89 -5.94
N ALA A 210 13.60 -9.56 -7.02
CA ALA A 210 13.33 -10.13 -8.34
C ALA A 210 13.62 -11.64 -8.38
N GLY A 211 14.68 -12.10 -7.75
CA GLY A 211 14.99 -13.52 -7.59
C GLY A 211 13.90 -14.26 -6.80
N LEU A 212 13.42 -13.68 -5.71
CA LEU A 212 12.30 -14.23 -4.94
C LEU A 212 11.02 -14.33 -5.78
N LEU A 213 10.72 -13.33 -6.60
CA LEU A 213 9.57 -13.37 -7.51
C LEU A 213 9.69 -14.51 -8.54
N ILE A 214 10.90 -14.73 -9.12
CA ILE A 214 11.15 -15.85 -10.04
C ILE A 214 10.91 -17.18 -9.34
N ILE A 215 11.49 -17.37 -8.16
CA ILE A 215 11.33 -18.61 -7.38
C ILE A 215 9.86 -18.86 -7.07
N ALA A 216 9.14 -17.85 -6.63
CA ALA A 216 7.70 -17.93 -6.35
C ALA A 216 6.90 -18.26 -7.61
N THR A 217 7.24 -17.65 -8.76
CA THR A 217 6.56 -17.92 -10.04
C THR A 217 6.78 -19.38 -10.49
N ILE A 218 7.98 -19.90 -10.33
CA ILE A 218 8.27 -21.31 -10.63
C ILE A 218 7.51 -22.22 -9.65
N ALA A 219 7.49 -21.88 -8.36
CA ALA A 219 6.79 -22.65 -7.35
C ALA A 219 5.26 -22.68 -7.54
N LEU A 220 4.68 -21.71 -8.26
CA LEU A 220 3.26 -21.73 -8.64
C LEU A 220 2.88 -22.90 -9.55
N ILE A 221 3.85 -23.55 -10.23
CA ILE A 221 3.61 -24.76 -11.04
C ILE A 221 3.01 -25.88 -10.18
N TRP A 222 3.44 -25.98 -8.90
CA TRP A 222 2.89 -26.96 -7.94
C TRP A 222 1.61 -26.47 -7.25
N GLN A 223 1.13 -25.25 -7.58
CA GLN A 223 -0.11 -24.63 -7.10
C GLN A 223 -0.34 -24.71 -5.57
N PRO A 224 0.64 -24.42 -4.71
CA PRO A 224 0.39 -24.38 -3.28
C PRO A 224 -0.57 -23.21 -2.98
N SER A 225 -1.71 -23.51 -2.32
CA SER A 225 -2.80 -22.55 -2.11
C SER A 225 -2.37 -21.26 -1.39
N TRP A 226 -1.45 -21.37 -0.46
CA TRP A 226 -0.89 -20.24 0.29
C TRP A 226 -0.02 -19.32 -0.58
N LEU A 227 0.68 -19.87 -1.58
CA LEU A 227 1.54 -19.06 -2.46
C LEU A 227 0.72 -18.22 -3.42
N VAL A 228 -0.41 -18.73 -3.90
CA VAL A 228 -1.35 -18.00 -4.75
C VAL A 228 -1.83 -16.74 -4.02
N ASP A 229 -2.12 -16.85 -2.72
CA ASP A 229 -2.59 -15.75 -1.89
C ASP A 229 -1.48 -14.73 -1.55
N ILE A 230 -0.23 -15.17 -1.42
CA ILE A 230 0.94 -14.30 -1.18
C ILE A 230 1.41 -13.57 -2.46
N TYR A 231 1.13 -14.14 -3.64
CA TYR A 231 1.69 -13.66 -4.91
C TYR A 231 1.43 -12.16 -5.20
N PRO A 232 0.25 -11.58 -4.88
CA PRO A 232 0.02 -10.14 -5.03
C PRO A 232 1.02 -9.28 -4.26
N MET A 233 1.51 -9.75 -3.09
CA MET A 233 2.50 -9.03 -2.28
C MET A 233 3.87 -9.01 -2.95
N LEU A 234 4.24 -10.09 -3.62
CA LEU A 234 5.49 -10.16 -4.38
C LEU A 234 5.48 -9.25 -5.62
N LEU A 235 4.34 -9.08 -6.27
CA LEU A 235 4.18 -8.18 -7.43
C LEU A 235 4.16 -6.70 -7.02
N PHE A 236 3.74 -6.40 -5.80
CA PHE A 236 3.48 -5.03 -5.33
C PHE A 236 4.67 -4.06 -5.51
N PRO A 237 5.92 -4.37 -5.06
CA PRO A 237 7.05 -3.48 -5.24
C PRO A 237 7.35 -3.21 -6.72
N PHE A 238 7.27 -4.23 -7.57
CA PHE A 238 7.55 -4.13 -8.99
C PHE A 238 6.50 -3.30 -9.74
N MET A 239 5.23 -3.39 -9.34
CA MET A 239 4.17 -2.50 -9.84
C MET A 239 4.53 -1.03 -9.60
N VAL A 240 4.94 -0.68 -8.39
CA VAL A 240 5.35 0.69 -8.06
C VAL A 240 6.63 1.09 -8.82
N GLY A 241 7.59 0.16 -8.96
CA GLY A 241 8.78 0.34 -9.80
C GLY A 241 8.44 0.65 -11.26
N GLY A 242 7.51 -0.11 -11.87
CA GLY A 242 7.03 0.13 -13.22
C GLY A 242 6.32 1.48 -13.38
N LEU A 243 5.49 1.86 -12.41
CA LEU A 243 4.84 3.18 -12.39
C LEU A 243 5.88 4.31 -12.30
N SER A 244 6.95 4.12 -11.52
CA SER A 244 8.07 5.06 -11.43
C SER A 244 8.76 5.29 -12.78
N ILE A 245 8.98 4.24 -13.57
CA ILE A 245 9.56 4.35 -14.93
C ILE A 245 8.67 5.17 -15.84
N LEU A 246 7.35 4.92 -15.83
CA LEU A 246 6.41 5.68 -16.64
C LEU A 246 6.45 7.18 -16.31
N HIS A 247 6.50 7.53 -15.04
CA HIS A 247 6.63 8.93 -14.62
C HIS A 247 7.94 9.57 -15.08
N GLN A 248 9.04 8.82 -15.07
CA GLN A 248 10.32 9.31 -15.57
C GLN A 248 10.28 9.56 -17.08
N LEU A 249 9.64 8.68 -17.84
CA LEU A 249 9.48 8.86 -19.29
C LEU A 249 8.71 10.13 -19.63
N VAL A 250 7.65 10.44 -18.87
CA VAL A 250 6.87 11.69 -19.03
C VAL A 250 7.71 12.94 -18.76
N MET A 251 8.65 12.86 -17.82
CA MET A 251 9.56 14.00 -17.56
C MET A 251 10.38 14.35 -18.78
N ASN A 252 10.77 13.37 -19.55
CA ASN A 252 11.60 13.54 -20.73
C ASN A 252 10.79 13.86 -22.00
N ARG A 253 9.51 13.42 -22.05
CA ARG A 253 8.61 13.65 -23.19
C ARG A 253 7.18 13.94 -22.71
N ARG A 254 6.75 15.21 -22.79
CA ARG A 254 5.39 15.62 -22.36
C ARG A 254 4.26 14.91 -23.12
N GLU A 255 4.51 14.47 -24.35
CA GLU A 255 3.57 13.72 -25.20
C GLU A 255 3.11 12.40 -24.54
N ILE A 256 3.96 11.81 -23.67
CA ILE A 256 3.65 10.57 -22.95
C ILE A 256 2.72 10.82 -21.71
N ALA A 257 2.41 12.07 -21.36
CA ALA A 257 1.54 12.36 -20.24
C ALA A 257 0.15 11.71 -20.35
N LEU A 258 -0.40 11.62 -21.57
CA LEU A 258 -1.65 10.92 -21.84
C LEU A 258 -1.56 9.43 -21.50
N VAL A 259 -0.42 8.79 -21.79
CA VAL A 259 -0.21 7.36 -21.47
C VAL A 259 -0.28 7.13 -19.97
N VAL A 260 0.32 8.00 -19.16
CA VAL A 260 0.24 7.88 -17.68
C VAL A 260 -1.19 8.04 -17.19
N ILE A 261 -1.95 8.98 -17.72
CA ILE A 261 -3.37 9.15 -17.40
C ILE A 261 -4.15 7.87 -17.77
N MET A 262 -3.91 7.32 -18.97
CA MET A 262 -4.55 6.07 -19.39
C MET A 262 -4.18 4.88 -18.48
N VAL A 263 -2.93 4.81 -18.02
CA VAL A 263 -2.50 3.76 -17.07
C VAL A 263 -3.21 3.92 -15.72
N TYR A 264 -3.41 5.15 -15.22
CA TYR A 264 -4.19 5.36 -13.99
C TYR A 264 -5.67 4.99 -14.16
N ILE A 265 -6.27 5.31 -15.31
CA ILE A 265 -7.63 4.87 -15.63
C ILE A 265 -7.68 3.33 -15.72
N ALA A 266 -6.70 2.72 -16.37
CA ALA A 266 -6.60 1.27 -16.48
C ALA A 266 -6.38 0.60 -15.10
N LEU A 267 -5.63 1.23 -14.18
CA LEU A 267 -5.50 0.78 -12.80
C LEU A 267 -6.84 0.76 -12.06
N LEU A 268 -7.74 1.69 -12.35
CA LEU A 268 -9.07 1.73 -11.74
C LEU A 268 -10.04 0.71 -12.39
N LEU A 269 -10.00 0.55 -13.70
CA LEU A 269 -10.96 -0.27 -14.45
C LEU A 269 -10.49 -1.72 -14.62
N LEU A 270 -9.20 -1.92 -14.85
CA LEU A 270 -8.57 -3.19 -15.19
C LEU A 270 -7.43 -3.51 -14.21
N THR A 271 -7.67 -3.30 -12.90
CA THR A 271 -6.67 -3.37 -11.83
C THR A 271 -5.73 -4.56 -11.97
N PHE A 272 -6.25 -5.77 -12.12
CA PHE A 272 -5.46 -7.00 -12.16
C PHE A 272 -4.46 -7.02 -13.33
N PHE A 273 -4.92 -6.73 -14.55
CA PHE A 273 -4.07 -6.73 -15.75
C PHE A 273 -3.03 -5.62 -15.72
N THR A 274 -3.43 -4.44 -15.24
CA THR A 274 -2.53 -3.28 -15.15
C THR A 274 -1.45 -3.47 -14.10
N VAL A 275 -1.79 -4.06 -12.96
CA VAL A 275 -0.81 -4.42 -11.91
C VAL A 275 0.24 -5.38 -12.46
N ILE A 276 -0.18 -6.44 -13.16
CA ILE A 276 0.75 -7.40 -13.78
C ILE A 276 1.62 -6.71 -14.83
N ALA A 277 1.04 -5.91 -15.74
CA ALA A 277 1.80 -5.22 -16.77
C ALA A 277 2.87 -4.28 -16.16
N LEU A 278 2.50 -3.48 -15.17
CA LEU A 278 3.43 -2.60 -14.46
C LEU A 278 4.50 -3.39 -13.71
N ALA A 279 4.11 -4.51 -13.07
CA ALA A 279 5.05 -5.37 -12.36
C ALA A 279 6.08 -6.00 -13.30
N ILE A 280 5.69 -6.41 -14.52
CA ILE A 280 6.62 -6.92 -15.55
C ILE A 280 7.63 -5.82 -15.92
N VAL A 281 7.18 -4.60 -16.17
CA VAL A 281 8.06 -3.46 -16.50
C VAL A 281 9.05 -3.20 -15.36
N GLY A 282 8.58 -3.13 -14.12
CA GLY A 282 9.42 -2.92 -12.94
C GLY A 282 10.39 -4.08 -12.67
N PHE A 283 9.96 -5.31 -12.94
CA PHE A 283 10.79 -6.50 -12.84
C PHE A 283 11.96 -6.47 -13.85
N ILE A 284 11.68 -6.15 -15.11
CA ILE A 284 12.72 -6.02 -16.15
C ILE A 284 13.72 -4.93 -15.77
N ASP A 285 13.25 -3.79 -15.22
CA ASP A 285 14.12 -2.68 -14.78
C ASP A 285 15.08 -3.09 -13.65
N SER A 286 14.70 -4.06 -12.82
CA SER A 286 15.57 -4.58 -11.76
C SER A 286 16.89 -5.15 -12.29
N PHE A 287 16.87 -5.71 -13.52
CA PHE A 287 18.05 -6.25 -14.19
C PHE A 287 18.64 -5.30 -15.23
N TYR A 288 17.79 -4.66 -16.03
CA TYR A 288 18.25 -3.97 -17.25
C TYR A 288 18.63 -2.50 -17.05
N ASP A 289 18.16 -1.84 -16.00
CA ASP A 289 18.40 -0.41 -15.70
C ASP A 289 18.08 0.52 -16.89
N PHE A 290 16.80 0.56 -17.28
CA PHE A 290 16.33 1.40 -18.39
C PHE A 290 16.75 2.86 -18.25
N ARG A 291 16.88 3.36 -17.04
CA ARG A 291 17.17 4.76 -16.72
C ARG A 291 18.56 5.18 -17.12
N LYS A 292 19.57 4.38 -16.78
CA LYS A 292 20.97 4.65 -17.18
C LYS A 292 21.14 4.60 -18.69
N ARG A 293 20.49 3.62 -19.33
CA ARG A 293 20.60 3.48 -20.80
C ARG A 293 19.90 4.62 -21.53
N TYR A 294 18.75 5.09 -21.05
CA TYR A 294 18.06 6.22 -21.63
C TYR A 294 18.85 7.53 -21.49
N ALA A 295 19.48 7.78 -20.34
CA ALA A 295 20.36 8.93 -20.12
C ALA A 295 21.55 8.93 -21.12
N LEU A 296 22.21 7.78 -21.31
CA LEU A 296 23.32 7.63 -22.23
C LEU A 296 22.95 7.86 -23.72
N ILE A 297 21.71 7.55 -24.10
CA ILE A 297 21.21 7.80 -25.46
C ILE A 297 20.96 9.31 -25.67
N THR A 298 20.43 9.98 -24.64
CA THR A 298 20.11 11.42 -24.72
C THR A 298 21.37 12.31 -24.69
N GLU A 299 22.46 11.85 -24.10
CA GLU A 299 23.75 12.55 -24.13
C GLU A 299 24.52 12.38 -25.46
N ARG A 300 24.11 11.44 -26.30
CA ARG A 300 24.74 11.18 -27.62
C ARG A 300 24.04 11.84 -28.81
N ILE A 301 22.90 12.48 -28.58
CA ILE A 301 22.10 13.26 -29.57
C ILE A 301 22.23 14.74 -29.28
#